data_7a2917f938d993229b25925950d1c054
#
_entry.id   7a2917f938d993229b25925950d1c054
#
_cell.length_a   1.000
_cell.length_b   1.000
_cell.length_c   1.000
_cell.angle_alpha   90.00
_cell.angle_beta   90.00
_cell.angle_gamma   90.00
#
_symmetry.space_group_name_H-M   'P 1'
#
loop_
_entity.id
_entity.type
_entity.pdbx_description
1 polymer ?
#
loop_
_entity_poly.entity_id
_entity_poly.type
_entity_poly.pdbx_seq_one_letter_code
_entity_poly.pdbx_strand_id
1 'polypeptide(L)'
;MCVVVLCTSCASSKKVVYLQDVVPLKQQVIEQKYEVYIHNDDLLAIMVNSKNPELALPFNMPMVSYQLGSESGGQQRVLGYLVDTNGDIDFPILGKLHVAGLTRLQLTDLIKQRLIDEDLIKDPIVTVQFLNYKVSVMGEVN
;
A
#
# COMPACT_ATOMS: atom_id res chain seq x y z
N MET A 1 1.18 46.61 63.24
CA MET A 1 1.45 45.17 63.08
C MET A 1 0.95 44.75 61.76
N CYS A 2 1.91 44.42 60.87
CA CYS A 2 1.66 44.01 59.51
C CYS A 2 1.18 42.57 59.45
N VAL A 3 0.05 42.34 58.78
CA VAL A 3 -0.35 41.01 58.30
C VAL A 3 -0.07 40.98 56.81
N VAL A 4 0.95 40.27 56.50
CA VAL A 4 1.31 39.98 55.12
C VAL A 4 0.41 38.84 54.66
N VAL A 5 -0.52 39.13 53.77
CA VAL A 5 -1.28 38.12 53.05
C VAL A 5 -0.48 37.75 51.81
N LEU A 6 0.14 36.61 51.86
CA LEU A 6 0.76 35.98 50.71
C LEU A 6 -0.33 35.37 49.83
N CYS A 7 -0.68 36.05 48.78
CA CYS A 7 -1.43 35.48 47.69
C CYS A 7 -0.51 34.58 46.90
N THR A 8 -0.54 33.30 47.19
CA THR A 8 0.05 32.30 46.28
C THR A 8 -0.89 32.15 45.11
N SER A 9 -0.52 32.78 44.03
CA SER A 9 -1.08 32.55 42.74
C SER A 9 -0.68 31.14 42.29
N CYS A 10 -1.55 30.18 42.47
CA CYS A 10 -1.46 28.92 41.79
C CYS A 10 -1.81 29.16 40.32
N ALA A 11 -0.80 29.50 39.54
CA ALA A 11 -0.89 29.54 38.09
C ALA A 11 -1.04 28.12 37.55
N SER A 12 -2.19 27.81 37.15
CA SER A 12 -2.65 27.07 36.02
C SER A 12 -1.61 26.16 35.30
N SER A 13 -1.19 25.10 35.93
CA SER A 13 -0.59 23.99 35.24
C SER A 13 -1.61 23.13 34.48
N LYS A 14 -2.88 23.37 34.66
CA LYS A 14 -3.97 22.64 33.99
C LYS A 14 -4.06 22.88 32.48
N LYS A 15 -3.59 24.01 31.99
CA LYS A 15 -3.59 24.27 30.53
C LYS A 15 -2.57 23.47 29.75
N VAL A 16 -1.44 23.10 30.35
CA VAL A 16 -0.40 22.33 29.70
C VAL A 16 -0.78 20.85 29.59
N VAL A 17 -1.47 20.31 30.61
CA VAL A 17 -1.96 18.91 30.60
C VAL A 17 -3.11 18.73 29.61
N TYR A 18 -3.95 19.76 29.44
CA TYR A 18 -5.07 19.70 28.48
C TYR A 18 -4.63 19.70 27.02
N LEU A 19 -3.51 20.37 26.70
CA LEU A 19 -2.92 20.36 25.36
C LEU A 19 -2.20 19.02 25.02
N GLN A 20 -1.77 18.28 26.02
CA GLN A 20 -1.16 16.95 25.82
C GLN A 20 -2.21 15.87 25.52
N ASP A 21 -3.41 15.99 26.05
CA ASP A 21 -4.49 15.03 25.77
C ASP A 21 -5.11 15.21 24.38
N VAL A 22 -4.95 16.37 23.76
CA VAL A 22 -5.48 16.66 22.42
C VAL A 22 -4.56 16.17 21.31
N VAL A 23 -3.25 16.03 21.58
CA VAL A 23 -2.27 15.55 20.61
C VAL A 23 -2.49 14.09 20.18
N PRO A 24 -2.76 13.14 21.09
CA PRO A 24 -3.06 11.77 20.65
C PRO A 24 -4.39 11.64 19.90
N LEU A 25 -5.38 12.48 20.19
CA LEU A 25 -6.63 12.48 19.44
C LEU A 25 -6.48 12.97 17.99
N LYS A 26 -5.61 13.94 17.76
CA LYS A 26 -5.27 14.38 16.40
C LYS A 26 -4.47 13.34 15.63
N GLN A 27 -3.61 12.59 16.29
CA GLN A 27 -2.90 11.48 15.65
C GLN A 27 -3.82 10.32 15.33
N GLN A 28 -4.80 10.01 16.17
CA GLN A 28 -5.77 8.95 15.87
C GLN A 28 -6.69 9.27 14.68
N VAL A 29 -7.01 10.55 14.47
CA VAL A 29 -7.85 10.97 13.35
C VAL A 29 -7.08 10.95 12.01
N ILE A 30 -5.74 11.07 12.06
CA ILE A 30 -4.89 11.02 10.86
C ILE A 30 -4.59 9.56 10.43
N GLU A 31 -4.70 8.61 11.36
CA GLU A 31 -4.56 7.18 11.08
C GLU A 31 -5.84 6.50 10.56
N GLN A 32 -6.86 7.24 10.17
CA GLN A 32 -7.87 6.68 9.29
C GLN A 32 -7.19 6.40 7.95
N LYS A 33 -6.57 5.23 7.89
CA LYS A 33 -6.03 4.62 6.70
C LYS A 33 -7.04 4.77 5.57
N TYR A 34 -6.72 5.63 4.65
CA TYR A 34 -7.45 5.70 3.39
C TYR A 34 -7.20 4.38 2.66
N GLU A 35 -8.10 3.43 2.85
CA GLU A 35 -7.98 2.14 2.19
C GLU A 35 -8.38 2.31 0.73
N VAL A 36 -7.40 2.15 -0.13
CA VAL A 36 -7.62 2.17 -1.58
C VAL A 36 -8.01 0.76 -2.02
N TYR A 37 -9.18 0.66 -2.63
CA TYR A 37 -9.67 -0.58 -3.23
C TYR A 37 -9.21 -0.70 -4.67
N ILE A 38 -9.00 -1.93 -5.10
CA ILE A 38 -8.62 -2.26 -6.47
C ILE A 38 -9.86 -2.19 -7.36
N HIS A 39 -9.74 -1.53 -8.48
CA HIS A 39 -10.79 -1.39 -9.50
C HIS A 39 -10.37 -2.05 -10.80
N ASN A 40 -11.35 -2.22 -11.68
CA ASN A 40 -11.09 -2.63 -13.05
C ASN A 40 -10.19 -1.59 -13.75
N ASP A 41 -9.36 -2.04 -14.66
CA ASP A 41 -8.35 -1.24 -15.36
C ASP A 41 -7.19 -0.71 -14.49
N ASP A 42 -7.13 -1.08 -13.23
CA ASP A 42 -5.96 -0.77 -12.38
C ASP A 42 -4.75 -1.61 -12.82
N LEU A 43 -3.59 -0.99 -12.74
CA LEU A 43 -2.31 -1.65 -13.01
C LEU A 43 -1.58 -1.90 -11.70
N LEU A 44 -1.32 -3.16 -11.40
CA LEU A 44 -0.72 -3.61 -10.15
C LEU A 44 0.67 -4.18 -10.38
N ALA A 45 1.65 -3.74 -9.60
CA ALA A 45 2.92 -4.43 -9.49
C ALA A 45 2.85 -5.43 -8.33
N ILE A 46 3.06 -6.68 -8.61
CA ILE A 46 3.08 -7.75 -7.61
C ILE A 46 4.46 -8.40 -7.63
N MET A 47 5.12 -8.40 -6.51
CA MET A 47 6.44 -8.99 -6.34
C MET A 47 6.39 -10.05 -5.26
N VAL A 48 6.89 -11.22 -5.57
CA VAL A 48 7.00 -12.35 -4.65
C VAL A 48 8.46 -12.59 -4.30
N ASN A 49 8.76 -12.64 -3.03
CA ASN A 49 10.08 -12.99 -2.51
C ASN A 49 9.97 -14.20 -1.57
N SER A 50 11.04 -14.92 -1.42
CA SER A 50 11.14 -16.07 -0.53
C SER A 50 12.57 -16.17 0.02
N LYS A 51 12.73 -16.90 1.12
CA LYS A 51 14.08 -17.27 1.63
C LYS A 51 14.90 -18.01 0.58
N ASN A 52 14.23 -18.77 -0.30
CA ASN A 52 14.83 -19.38 -1.46
C ASN A 52 14.43 -18.60 -2.72
N PRO A 53 15.29 -17.71 -3.22
CA PRO A 53 14.94 -16.84 -4.35
C PRO A 53 14.57 -17.60 -5.61
N GLU A 54 15.13 -18.79 -5.82
CA GLU A 54 14.83 -19.64 -6.96
C GLU A 54 13.34 -20.03 -7.05
N LEU A 55 12.69 -20.22 -5.91
CA LEU A 55 11.26 -20.54 -5.85
C LEU A 55 10.38 -19.32 -6.21
N ALA A 56 10.89 -18.13 -6.01
CA ALA A 56 10.17 -16.90 -6.32
C ALA A 56 10.31 -16.45 -7.77
N LEU A 57 11.35 -16.90 -8.48
CA LEU A 57 11.64 -16.50 -9.85
C LEU A 57 10.46 -16.70 -10.82
N PRO A 58 9.74 -17.84 -10.82
CA PRO A 58 8.64 -18.05 -11.76
C PRO A 58 7.49 -17.06 -11.58
N PHE A 59 7.33 -16.51 -10.36
CA PHE A 59 6.26 -15.55 -10.04
C PHE A 59 6.66 -14.11 -10.39
N ASN A 60 7.95 -13.84 -10.53
CA ASN A 60 8.50 -12.53 -10.85
C ASN A 60 8.99 -12.45 -12.29
N MET A 61 8.42 -13.22 -13.17
CA MET A 61 8.82 -13.15 -14.58
C MET A 61 8.72 -11.71 -15.08
N PRO A 62 9.82 -11.15 -15.63
CA PRO A 62 9.73 -9.86 -16.28
C PRO A 62 8.78 -10.02 -17.46
N MET A 63 7.61 -9.42 -17.40
CA MET A 63 6.81 -9.20 -18.59
C MET A 63 7.60 -8.25 -19.49
N VAL A 64 8.36 -8.80 -20.40
CA VAL A 64 9.09 -8.03 -21.39
C VAL A 64 8.08 -7.53 -22.40
N SER A 65 7.67 -6.28 -22.30
CA SER A 65 7.00 -5.66 -23.43
C SER A 65 8.04 -5.35 -24.49
N TYR A 66 7.97 -6.06 -25.58
CA TYR A 66 8.65 -5.66 -26.79
C TYR A 66 7.93 -4.42 -27.35
N GLN A 67 8.44 -3.26 -27.06
CA GLN A 67 8.03 -2.07 -27.75
C GLN A 67 8.79 -2.04 -29.07
N LEU A 68 8.13 -2.49 -30.12
CA LEU A 68 8.63 -2.39 -31.49
C LEU A 68 8.74 -0.89 -31.82
N GLY A 69 9.94 -0.35 -31.92
CA GLY A 69 10.20 0.92 -32.59
C GLY A 69 10.68 2.10 -31.73
N SER A 70 11.52 1.90 -30.74
CA SER A 70 12.35 3.01 -30.28
C SER A 70 13.79 2.59 -30.10
N GLU A 71 14.59 2.99 -31.07
CA GLU A 71 16.04 3.06 -30.94
C GLU A 71 16.35 4.09 -29.87
N SER A 72 16.81 3.65 -28.75
CA SER A 72 17.66 4.28 -27.75
C SER A 72 17.17 4.14 -26.32
N GLY A 73 17.98 3.45 -25.56
CA GLY A 73 17.97 3.51 -24.10
C GLY A 73 16.82 2.76 -23.44
N GLY A 74 16.95 1.44 -23.31
CA GLY A 74 15.98 0.58 -22.66
C GLY A 74 15.71 1.00 -21.19
N GLN A 75 14.71 1.81 -20.97
CA GLN A 75 14.09 1.90 -19.67
C GLN A 75 13.27 0.61 -19.47
N GLN A 76 13.71 -0.20 -18.53
CA GLN A 76 12.90 -1.32 -18.05
C GLN A 76 11.62 -0.73 -17.45
N ARG A 77 10.54 -0.78 -18.24
CA ARG A 77 9.22 -0.54 -17.69
C ARG A 77 8.83 -1.77 -16.90
N VAL A 78 8.65 -1.59 -15.61
CA VAL A 78 8.01 -2.61 -14.78
C VAL A 78 6.58 -2.73 -15.28
N LEU A 79 6.31 -3.81 -15.98
CA LEU A 79 4.98 -4.14 -16.42
C LEU A 79 4.23 -4.74 -15.24
N GLY A 80 3.10 -4.15 -14.94
CA GLY A 80 2.22 -4.66 -13.90
C GLY A 80 1.17 -5.62 -14.46
N TYR A 81 0.41 -6.16 -13.56
CA TYR A 81 -0.79 -6.93 -13.87
C TYR A 81 -1.95 -5.97 -14.08
N LEU A 82 -2.56 -6.02 -15.25
CA LEU A 82 -3.76 -5.25 -15.54
C LEU A 82 -4.98 -6.00 -15.02
N VAL A 83 -5.79 -5.32 -14.22
CA VAL A 83 -7.08 -5.85 -13.77
C VAL A 83 -8.06 -5.79 -14.93
N ASP A 84 -8.60 -6.91 -15.34
CA ASP A 84 -9.52 -7.01 -16.47
C ASP A 84 -10.92 -6.45 -16.13
N THR A 85 -11.80 -6.45 -17.13
CA THR A 85 -13.17 -5.98 -16.96
C THR A 85 -14.01 -6.80 -15.98
N ASN A 86 -13.61 -8.04 -15.71
CA ASN A 86 -14.24 -8.91 -14.72
C ASN A 86 -13.69 -8.69 -13.31
N GLY A 87 -12.62 -7.91 -13.18
CA GLY A 87 -11.92 -7.68 -11.93
C GLY A 87 -10.88 -8.74 -11.59
N ASP A 88 -10.40 -9.46 -12.60
CA ASP A 88 -9.42 -10.54 -12.45
C ASP A 88 -8.05 -10.13 -12.96
N ILE A 89 -7.02 -10.77 -12.45
CA ILE A 89 -5.66 -10.74 -12.99
C ILE A 89 -5.20 -12.16 -13.34
N ASP A 90 -4.37 -12.27 -14.36
CA ASP A 90 -3.69 -13.54 -14.68
C ASP A 90 -2.35 -13.56 -13.94
N PHE A 91 -2.27 -14.36 -12.87
CA PHE A 91 -1.06 -14.49 -12.09
C PHE A 91 -0.31 -15.77 -12.45
N PRO A 92 1.03 -15.74 -12.66
CA PRO A 92 1.78 -16.92 -13.04
C PRO A 92 1.55 -18.09 -12.08
N ILE A 93 1.36 -19.27 -12.61
CA ILE A 93 1.15 -20.54 -11.90
C ILE A 93 -0.20 -20.61 -11.17
N LEU A 94 -0.62 -19.56 -10.45
CA LEU A 94 -1.90 -19.54 -9.75
C LEU A 94 -3.11 -19.32 -10.67
N GLY A 95 -2.86 -18.80 -11.89
CA GLY A 95 -3.92 -18.52 -12.84
C GLY A 95 -4.73 -17.27 -12.53
N LYS A 96 -6.02 -17.30 -12.83
CA LYS A 96 -6.91 -16.16 -12.61
C LYS A 96 -7.22 -15.94 -11.13
N LEU A 97 -6.98 -14.73 -10.68
CA LEU A 97 -7.32 -14.28 -9.32
C LEU A 97 -8.26 -13.09 -9.38
N HIS A 98 -9.38 -13.20 -8.68
CA HIS A 98 -10.31 -12.09 -8.54
C HIS A 98 -9.77 -11.07 -7.53
N VAL A 99 -9.52 -9.85 -7.96
CA VAL A 99 -8.85 -8.82 -7.17
C VAL A 99 -9.67 -7.54 -7.00
N ALA A 100 -10.64 -7.31 -7.86
CA ALA A 100 -11.50 -6.13 -7.76
C ALA A 100 -12.25 -6.09 -6.42
N GLY A 101 -12.30 -4.93 -5.80
CA GLY A 101 -12.93 -4.74 -4.50
C GLY A 101 -12.07 -5.15 -3.31
N LEU A 102 -10.89 -5.72 -3.53
CA LEU A 102 -9.93 -6.00 -2.47
C LEU A 102 -9.06 -4.78 -2.19
N THR A 103 -8.61 -4.67 -0.95
CA THR A 103 -7.52 -3.75 -0.63
C THR A 103 -6.17 -4.37 -0.98
N ARG A 104 -5.14 -3.54 -1.04
CA ARG A 104 -3.77 -4.00 -1.25
C ARG A 104 -3.36 -5.08 -0.25
N LEU A 105 -3.74 -4.93 1.02
CA LEU A 105 -3.42 -5.90 2.06
C LEU A 105 -4.17 -7.21 1.86
N GLN A 106 -5.45 -7.14 1.54
CA GLN A 106 -6.26 -8.33 1.27
C GLN A 106 -5.73 -9.12 0.07
N LEU A 107 -5.30 -8.43 -0.99
CA LEU A 107 -4.67 -9.08 -2.13
C LEU A 107 -3.33 -9.71 -1.76
N THR A 108 -2.53 -9.03 -0.96
CA THR A 108 -1.26 -9.58 -0.44
C THR A 108 -1.50 -10.89 0.33
N ASP A 109 -2.48 -10.89 1.22
CA ASP A 109 -2.82 -12.07 2.02
C ASP A 109 -3.40 -13.20 1.17
N LEU A 110 -4.23 -12.87 0.19
CA LEU A 110 -4.79 -13.83 -0.76
C LEU A 110 -3.69 -14.57 -1.53
N ILE A 111 -2.73 -13.84 -2.08
CA ILE A 111 -1.62 -14.44 -2.83
C ILE A 111 -0.73 -15.28 -1.91
N LYS A 112 -0.41 -14.77 -0.72
CA LYS A 112 0.34 -15.55 0.28
C LYS A 112 -0.34 -16.86 0.60
N GLN A 113 -1.64 -16.81 0.89
CA GLN A 113 -2.43 -17.98 1.23
C GLN A 113 -2.40 -19.02 0.10
N ARG A 114 -2.60 -18.58 -1.14
CA ARG A 114 -2.55 -19.45 -2.31
C ARG A 114 -1.19 -20.11 -2.50
N LEU A 115 -0.09 -19.35 -2.33
CA LEU A 115 1.26 -19.88 -2.47
C LEU A 115 1.59 -20.94 -1.41
N ILE A 116 1.04 -20.80 -0.21
CA ILE A 116 1.19 -21.77 0.88
C ILE A 116 0.29 -22.99 0.67
N ASP A 117 -0.98 -22.79 0.32
CA ASP A 117 -1.97 -23.86 0.16
C ASP A 117 -1.60 -24.81 -0.98
N GLU A 118 -1.01 -24.28 -2.05
CA GLU A 118 -0.53 -25.07 -3.18
C GLU A 118 0.91 -25.62 -2.99
N ASP A 119 1.47 -25.44 -1.79
CA ASP A 119 2.82 -25.88 -1.39
C ASP A 119 3.95 -25.40 -2.33
N LEU A 120 3.74 -24.22 -2.94
CA LEU A 120 4.69 -23.62 -3.88
C LEU A 120 5.82 -22.90 -3.15
N ILE A 121 5.47 -22.13 -2.12
CA ILE A 121 6.41 -21.38 -1.28
C ILE A 121 5.94 -21.45 0.17
N LYS A 122 6.81 -21.89 1.06
CA LYS A 122 6.50 -22.00 2.50
C LYS A 122 6.46 -20.66 3.23
N ASP A 123 7.37 -19.76 2.85
CA ASP A 123 7.54 -18.43 3.47
C ASP A 123 7.43 -17.32 2.41
N PRO A 124 6.29 -17.12 1.77
CA PRO A 124 6.18 -16.09 0.73
C PRO A 124 6.11 -14.69 1.35
N ILE A 125 6.90 -13.78 0.80
CA ILE A 125 6.82 -12.35 1.05
C ILE A 125 6.24 -11.72 -0.20
N VAL A 126 5.00 -11.26 -0.12
CA VAL A 126 4.29 -10.65 -1.26
C VAL A 126 4.19 -9.16 -1.06
N THR A 127 4.58 -8.41 -2.07
CA THR A 127 4.45 -6.94 -2.10
C THR A 127 3.55 -6.55 -3.26
N VAL A 128 2.52 -5.79 -2.99
CA VAL A 128 1.57 -5.27 -3.97
C VAL A 128 1.65 -3.75 -3.99
N GLN A 129 1.78 -3.17 -5.17
CA GLN A 129 1.81 -1.73 -5.38
C GLN A 129 0.90 -1.34 -6.55
N PHE A 130 0.25 -0.19 -6.46
CA PHE A 130 -0.46 0.39 -7.59
C PHE A 130 0.54 1.12 -8.50
N LEU A 131 0.58 0.76 -9.77
CA LEU A 131 1.38 1.46 -10.79
C LEU A 131 0.57 2.59 -11.43
N ASN A 132 -0.72 2.47 -11.44
CA ASN A 132 -1.66 3.44 -11.95
C ASN A 132 -2.00 4.48 -10.90
N TYR A 133 -0.99 5.14 -10.37
CA TYR A 133 -1.23 6.32 -9.58
C TYR A 133 -1.69 7.41 -10.54
N LYS A 134 -2.97 7.42 -10.86
CA LYS A 134 -3.61 8.63 -11.29
C LYS A 134 -3.66 9.55 -10.08
N VAL A 135 -2.60 10.28 -9.85
CA VAL A 135 -2.69 11.50 -9.09
C VAL A 135 -3.66 12.35 -9.90
N SER A 136 -4.92 12.29 -9.56
CA SER A 136 -5.84 13.33 -9.99
C SER A 136 -5.30 14.59 -9.39
N VAL A 137 -4.59 15.36 -10.16
CA VAL A 137 -4.25 16.72 -9.82
C VAL A 137 -5.56 17.49 -9.85
N MET A 138 -6.28 17.38 -8.75
CA MET A 138 -7.46 18.18 -8.52
C MET A 138 -7.00 19.60 -8.26
N GLY A 139 -7.22 20.48 -9.21
CA GLY A 139 -6.96 21.89 -9.00
C GLY A 139 -6.24 22.60 -10.14
N GLU A 140 -5.81 21.89 -11.16
CA GLU A 140 -5.29 22.46 -12.38
C GLU A 140 -6.40 22.64 -13.39
N VAL A 141 -7.33 23.52 -13.10
CA VAL A 141 -8.34 23.94 -14.07
C VAL A 141 -8.21 25.43 -14.26
N ASN A 142 -7.65 25.85 -15.36
CA ASN A 142 -7.85 27.14 -15.97
C ASN A 142 -8.41 26.97 -17.34
#